data_0049e7e25b8943ff6a13b5cf48054d63
#
_entry.id   0049e7e25b8943ff6a13b5cf48054d63
#
_cell.length_a   1.000
_cell.length_b   1.000
_cell.length_c   1.000
_cell.angle_alpha   90.00
_cell.angle_beta   90.00
_cell.angle_gamma   90.00
#
_symmetry.space_group_name_H-M   'P 1'
#
loop_
_entity.id
_entity.type
_entity.pdbx_description
1 polymer ?
#
loop_
_entity_poly.entity_id
_entity_poly.type
_entity_poly.pdbx_seq_one_letter_code
_entity_poly.pdbx_strand_id
1 'polypeptide(L)'
;MVRIAYSREKKIPNSTLLLSINDQKIDDFLEYQFYNDMTNTRKILIENKGVKKEVVFEPDEKIAIELEEPVYRQCENDCDFCFINGLPKGLRKKLYFRDDDYRLSFLIGNFLSLTNISKYDIQRIGRLKLSPLYVSVHTTDPKLRRRIFKNDKAGLIMQHLSSLIDNNINIHCQIVVIPGVTDGVNLFKTITDLSTLYPGISSIGVVPVGKTKHINSIPMVSRKLAQKTISLVEEFHKKFRKKYKTGMVYLADEFYIKAGLPIPEAQYYGDFPQYENGIGMARKFINEIKALNNTKKIKGKFLILTGRLALPFLEQLKRRLEKLRCIENGNIDVLAVDNLFFGNSVTVSGLISGADFVRTISKCEKKYDRIILPPTCVNDSGRFIDDKTINDNRIIVSPHNIKELIKCLQ
;
A
#
# COMPACT_ATOMS: atom_id res chain seq x y z
N MET A 1 12.48 25.97 1.52
CA MET A 1 13.60 26.26 0.59
C MET A 1 14.20 24.93 0.19
N VAL A 2 14.39 24.69 -1.10
CA VAL A 2 14.94 23.45 -1.63
C VAL A 2 16.20 23.73 -2.44
N ARG A 3 17.18 22.84 -2.36
CA ARG A 3 18.42 22.96 -3.12
C ARG A 3 18.27 22.35 -4.51
N ILE A 4 18.84 23.00 -5.51
CA ILE A 4 18.96 22.48 -6.86
C ILE A 4 20.20 21.60 -6.91
N ALA A 5 20.00 20.28 -7.05
CA ALA A 5 21.09 19.30 -7.13
C ALA A 5 21.86 19.44 -8.46
N TYR A 6 21.10 19.58 -9.56
CA TYR A 6 21.66 19.69 -10.90
C TYR A 6 20.85 20.67 -11.75
N SER A 7 21.54 21.46 -12.59
CA SER A 7 20.93 22.40 -13.52
C SER A 7 21.64 22.36 -14.87
N ARG A 8 20.87 22.30 -15.95
CA ARG A 8 21.34 22.57 -17.32
C ARG A 8 21.14 24.00 -17.73
N GLU A 9 20.53 24.82 -16.86
CA GLU A 9 20.26 26.22 -17.12
C GLU A 9 21.49 27.08 -16.88
N LYS A 10 22.02 27.73 -17.90
CA LYS A 10 23.17 28.65 -17.76
C LYS A 10 22.91 29.78 -16.75
N LYS A 11 21.63 30.15 -16.57
CA LYS A 11 21.17 31.20 -15.65
C LYS A 11 21.12 30.75 -14.18
N ILE A 12 21.16 29.43 -13.91
CA ILE A 12 20.97 28.81 -12.59
C ILE A 12 22.14 27.85 -12.30
N PRO A 13 23.12 28.22 -11.48
CA PRO A 13 24.21 27.31 -11.09
C PRO A 13 23.72 26.12 -10.26
N ASN A 14 24.47 25.02 -10.30
CA ASN A 14 24.27 23.89 -9.39
C ASN A 14 24.41 24.30 -7.92
N SER A 15 23.82 23.56 -7.01
CA SER A 15 23.84 23.80 -5.55
C SER A 15 23.24 25.14 -5.12
N THR A 16 22.44 25.75 -5.98
CA THR A 16 21.69 26.98 -5.72
C THR A 16 20.42 26.66 -4.90
N LEU A 17 20.02 27.56 -4.00
CA LEU A 17 18.74 27.47 -3.30
C LEU A 17 17.62 28.05 -4.15
N LEU A 18 16.58 27.31 -4.38
CA LEU A 18 15.32 27.78 -4.96
C LEU A 18 14.45 28.33 -3.82
N LEU A 19 14.12 29.61 -3.86
CA LEU A 19 13.39 30.30 -2.80
C LEU A 19 11.90 30.45 -3.13
N SER A 20 11.58 30.97 -4.32
CA SER A 20 10.20 31.17 -4.75
C SER A 20 10.03 31.08 -6.27
N ILE A 21 8.79 30.84 -6.69
CA ILE A 21 8.32 31.00 -8.09
C ILE A 21 7.12 31.93 -8.05
N ASN A 22 7.15 33.05 -8.79
CA ASN A 22 6.10 34.08 -8.82
C ASN A 22 5.69 34.47 -7.38
N ASP A 23 6.67 34.79 -6.53
CA ASP A 23 6.54 35.14 -5.11
C ASP A 23 5.96 34.04 -4.21
N GLN A 24 5.65 32.87 -4.76
CA GLN A 24 5.23 31.71 -3.98
C GLN A 24 6.44 30.94 -3.47
N LYS A 25 6.54 30.81 -2.14
CA LYS A 25 7.63 30.11 -1.47
C LYS A 25 7.70 28.64 -1.89
N ILE A 26 8.89 28.15 -2.16
CA ILE A 26 9.17 26.77 -2.49
C ILE A 26 9.83 26.08 -1.27
N ASP A 27 9.12 25.17 -0.65
CA ASP A 27 9.63 24.38 0.47
C ASP A 27 10.22 23.04 0.02
N ASP A 28 9.65 22.43 -1.03
CA ASP A 28 10.19 21.23 -1.68
C ASP A 28 9.70 21.08 -3.13
N PHE A 29 9.86 19.88 -3.69
CA PHE A 29 9.49 19.58 -5.06
C PHE A 29 7.98 19.71 -5.35
N LEU A 30 7.09 19.56 -4.34
CA LEU A 30 5.64 19.68 -4.54
C LEU A 30 5.25 21.11 -4.92
N GLU A 31 5.77 22.13 -4.20
CA GLU A 31 5.55 23.52 -4.60
C GLU A 31 6.17 23.79 -5.95
N TYR A 32 7.38 23.27 -6.20
CA TYR A 32 8.03 23.45 -7.49
C TYR A 32 7.16 22.90 -8.62
N GLN A 33 6.63 21.69 -8.50
CA GLN A 33 5.71 21.11 -9.50
C GLN A 33 4.41 21.91 -9.62
N PHE A 34 3.86 22.34 -8.49
CA PHE A 34 2.58 23.05 -8.47
C PHE A 34 2.65 24.46 -9.08
N TYR A 35 3.75 25.20 -8.80
CA TYR A 35 3.90 26.58 -9.26
C TYR A 35 4.70 26.71 -10.56
N ASN A 36 5.36 25.67 -11.03
CA ASN A 36 6.07 25.66 -12.31
C ASN A 36 5.11 25.41 -13.48
N ASP A 37 4.11 26.29 -13.59
CA ASP A 37 3.14 26.25 -14.69
C ASP A 37 3.77 26.83 -15.97
N MET A 38 3.94 25.99 -16.99
CA MET A 38 4.57 26.35 -18.26
C MET A 38 3.71 27.28 -19.14
N THR A 39 2.44 27.45 -18.81
CA THR A 39 1.56 28.35 -19.59
C THR A 39 1.78 29.83 -19.27
N ASN A 40 2.49 30.13 -18.20
CA ASN A 40 2.71 31.46 -17.69
C ASN A 40 4.21 31.80 -17.59
N THR A 41 4.54 33.11 -17.62
CA THR A 41 5.89 33.60 -17.26
C THR A 41 6.22 33.24 -15.81
N ARG A 42 7.39 32.68 -15.57
CA ARG A 42 7.86 32.27 -14.23
C ARG A 42 9.06 33.09 -13.79
N LYS A 43 8.87 33.86 -12.72
CA LYS A 43 9.92 34.59 -12.03
C LYS A 43 10.44 33.72 -10.90
N ILE A 44 11.65 33.19 -11.05
CA ILE A 44 12.27 32.29 -10.09
C ILE A 44 13.29 33.05 -9.27
N LEU A 45 13.04 33.15 -7.97
CA LEU A 45 14.02 33.71 -7.03
C LEU A 45 14.93 32.59 -6.52
N ILE A 46 16.22 32.77 -6.78
CA ILE A 46 17.26 31.84 -6.35
C ILE A 46 18.27 32.55 -5.44
N GLU A 47 18.99 31.76 -4.62
CA GLU A 47 20.12 32.26 -3.80
C GLU A 47 21.34 31.37 -4.00
N ASN A 48 22.43 31.96 -4.39
CA ASN A 48 23.72 31.31 -4.53
C ASN A 48 24.80 32.09 -3.76
N LYS A 49 25.48 31.40 -2.81
CA LYS A 49 26.53 32.01 -1.96
C LYS A 49 26.05 33.31 -1.27
N GLY A 50 24.82 33.37 -0.81
CA GLY A 50 24.22 34.52 -0.13
C GLY A 50 23.74 35.64 -1.06
N VAL A 51 23.94 35.52 -2.37
CA VAL A 51 23.46 36.50 -3.36
C VAL A 51 22.11 36.01 -3.94
N LYS A 52 21.07 36.81 -3.78
CA LYS A 52 19.76 36.56 -4.35
C LYS A 52 19.69 37.12 -5.77
N LYS A 53 19.07 36.33 -6.68
CA LYS A 53 18.88 36.69 -8.07
C LYS A 53 17.52 36.21 -8.55
N GLU A 54 16.82 37.05 -9.31
CA GLU A 54 15.65 36.66 -10.04
C GLU A 54 16.02 36.19 -11.46
N VAL A 55 15.43 35.08 -11.88
CA VAL A 55 15.59 34.51 -13.22
C VAL A 55 14.21 34.35 -13.83
N VAL A 56 14.01 34.92 -15.02
CA VAL A 56 12.73 34.88 -15.72
C VAL A 56 12.78 33.80 -16.79
N PHE A 57 11.71 33.01 -16.86
CA PHE A 57 11.44 32.05 -17.91
C PHE A 57 10.09 32.39 -18.57
N GLU A 58 10.10 32.49 -19.87
CA GLU A 58 8.90 32.79 -20.66
C GLU A 58 7.96 31.56 -20.74
N PRO A 59 6.70 31.75 -21.12
CA PRO A 59 5.79 30.66 -21.41
C PRO A 59 6.44 29.61 -22.33
N ASP A 60 6.14 28.32 -22.10
CA ASP A 60 6.67 27.16 -22.84
C ASP A 60 8.19 26.93 -22.74
N GLU A 61 8.96 27.81 -22.10
CA GLU A 61 10.38 27.59 -21.85
C GLU A 61 10.54 26.51 -20.75
N LYS A 62 11.17 25.37 -21.09
CA LYS A 62 11.43 24.29 -20.12
C LYS A 62 12.52 24.70 -19.15
N ILE A 63 12.33 24.41 -17.87
CA ILE A 63 13.33 24.62 -16.83
C ILE A 63 13.99 23.29 -16.53
N ALA A 64 15.23 23.12 -16.98
CA ALA A 64 15.98 21.87 -16.84
C ALA A 64 16.79 21.85 -15.53
N ILE A 65 16.12 21.73 -14.41
CA ILE A 65 16.72 21.59 -13.07
C ILE A 65 16.23 20.32 -12.37
N GLU A 66 17.09 19.73 -11.56
CA GLU A 66 16.78 18.64 -10.67
C GLU A 66 16.94 19.14 -9.23
N LEU A 67 15.93 18.92 -8.41
CA LEU A 67 15.95 19.28 -7.00
C LEU A 67 16.57 18.16 -6.17
N GLU A 68 17.19 18.51 -5.03
CA GLU A 68 17.61 17.50 -4.05
C GLU A 68 16.39 16.69 -3.57
N GLU A 69 16.61 15.39 -3.37
CA GLU A 69 15.56 14.52 -2.81
C GLU A 69 15.12 15.03 -1.43
N PRO A 70 13.81 15.07 -1.16
CA PRO A 70 13.33 15.53 0.11
C PRO A 70 13.66 14.53 1.23
N VAL A 71 13.99 15.05 2.40
CA VAL A 71 14.04 14.23 3.60
C VAL A 71 12.61 14.00 4.06
N TYR A 72 12.16 12.73 4.01
CA TYR A 72 10.82 12.35 4.46
C TYR A 72 10.77 12.21 5.97
N ARG A 73 9.62 12.55 6.54
CA ARG A 73 9.35 12.41 7.97
C ARG A 73 9.17 10.95 8.34
N GLN A 74 9.65 10.59 9.51
CA GLN A 74 9.46 9.26 10.06
C GLN A 74 8.40 9.28 11.17
N CYS A 75 7.75 8.13 11.34
CA CYS A 75 6.75 7.92 12.37
C CYS A 75 7.39 7.92 13.76
N GLU A 76 6.85 8.76 14.66
CA GLU A 76 7.28 8.90 16.05
C GLU A 76 6.52 7.95 17.01
N ASN A 77 5.59 7.14 16.48
CA ASN A 77 4.77 6.25 17.29
C ASN A 77 5.50 4.95 17.62
N ASP A 78 5.15 4.33 18.74
CA ASP A 78 5.67 3.01 19.14
C ASP A 78 4.53 2.00 19.33
N CYS A 79 3.76 1.79 18.26
CA CYS A 79 2.62 0.88 18.26
C CYS A 79 3.05 -0.57 18.48
N ASP A 80 2.39 -1.29 19.40
CA ASP A 80 2.67 -2.72 19.64
C ASP A 80 2.33 -3.60 18.42
N PHE A 81 1.45 -3.11 17.53
CA PHE A 81 1.03 -3.78 16.30
C PHE A 81 1.80 -3.32 15.05
N CYS A 82 2.83 -2.48 15.19
CA CYS A 82 3.62 -2.01 14.06
C CYS A 82 4.38 -3.17 13.40
N PHE A 83 4.12 -3.43 12.13
CA PHE A 83 4.77 -4.51 11.40
C PHE A 83 6.29 -4.33 11.35
N ILE A 84 6.79 -3.09 11.30
CA ILE A 84 8.24 -2.79 11.28
C ILE A 84 8.89 -3.22 12.59
N ASN A 85 8.20 -3.11 13.75
CA ASN A 85 8.69 -3.63 15.03
C ASN A 85 8.81 -5.17 15.03
N GLY A 86 8.09 -5.82 14.13
CA GLY A 86 8.13 -7.28 13.92
C GLY A 86 9.16 -7.74 12.90
N LEU A 87 10.01 -6.86 12.38
CA LEU A 87 11.09 -7.25 11.47
C LEU A 87 12.28 -7.81 12.27
N PRO A 88 12.95 -8.89 11.78
CA PRO A 88 14.20 -9.35 12.36
C PRO A 88 15.28 -8.26 12.26
N LYS A 89 16.22 -8.26 13.20
CA LYS A 89 17.37 -7.35 13.15
C LYS A 89 18.33 -7.71 12.01
N GLY A 90 19.07 -6.73 11.51
CA GLY A 90 20.16 -6.95 10.54
C GLY A 90 19.74 -6.95 9.08
N LEU A 91 18.49 -6.60 8.75
CA LEU A 91 18.08 -6.38 7.37
C LEU A 91 18.55 -5.03 6.83
N ARG A 92 18.42 -4.82 5.51
CA ARG A 92 18.76 -3.52 4.88
C ARG A 92 18.02 -2.35 5.52
N LYS A 93 18.70 -1.24 5.73
CA LYS A 93 18.20 -0.06 6.45
C LYS A 93 16.85 0.46 5.95
N LYS A 94 16.60 0.42 4.64
CA LYS A 94 15.34 0.88 4.03
C LYS A 94 14.11 0.16 4.56
N LEU A 95 14.21 -1.08 5.03
CA LEU A 95 13.08 -1.83 5.58
C LEU A 95 12.64 -1.32 6.96
N TYR A 96 13.51 -0.65 7.68
CA TYR A 96 13.19 -0.07 8.99
C TYR A 96 12.73 1.38 8.92
N PHE A 97 12.59 1.93 7.71
CA PHE A 97 12.04 3.27 7.53
C PHE A 97 10.56 3.27 7.89
N ARG A 98 10.20 4.02 8.92
CA ARG A 98 8.83 4.18 9.40
C ARG A 98 8.25 5.44 8.78
N ASP A 99 7.60 5.26 7.66
CA ASP A 99 6.97 6.37 6.95
C ASP A 99 5.78 6.97 7.72
N ASP A 100 5.74 8.30 7.81
CA ASP A 100 4.59 9.08 8.30
C ASP A 100 4.60 10.49 7.66
N ASP A 101 4.86 10.54 6.35
CA ASP A 101 4.98 11.78 5.58
C ASP A 101 3.80 11.96 4.61
N TYR A 102 3.06 13.07 4.75
CA TYR A 102 1.89 13.34 3.91
C TYR A 102 2.22 13.44 2.41
N ARG A 103 3.47 13.75 2.05
CA ARG A 103 3.91 13.76 0.66
C ARG A 103 3.90 12.35 0.07
N LEU A 104 4.36 11.35 0.83
CA LEU A 104 4.30 9.94 0.42
C LEU A 104 2.87 9.41 0.42
N SER A 105 2.03 9.89 1.34
CA SER A 105 0.60 9.56 1.30
C SER A 105 -0.05 10.02 0.00
N PHE A 106 0.19 11.26 -0.39
CA PHE A 106 -0.35 11.83 -1.63
C PHE A 106 0.23 11.15 -2.89
N LEU A 107 1.54 10.89 -2.93
CA LEU A 107 2.23 10.39 -4.13
C LEU A 107 1.98 8.91 -4.40
N ILE A 108 1.98 8.10 -3.35
CA ILE A 108 1.99 6.62 -3.46
C ILE A 108 0.99 5.91 -2.53
N GLY A 109 0.12 6.66 -1.85
CA GLY A 109 -0.95 6.07 -1.03
C GLY A 109 -0.52 5.52 0.32
N ASN A 110 0.65 5.91 0.86
CA ASN A 110 1.09 5.47 2.18
C ASN A 110 0.20 6.03 3.29
N PHE A 111 -0.05 5.21 4.32
CA PHE A 111 -0.96 5.56 5.39
C PHE A 111 -0.30 6.38 6.50
N LEU A 112 -0.86 7.56 6.79
CA LEU A 112 -0.42 8.49 7.82
C LEU A 112 -1.02 8.20 9.18
N SER A 113 -0.25 8.43 10.24
CA SER A 113 -0.80 8.45 11.60
C SER A 113 -1.46 9.79 11.96
N LEU A 114 -1.09 10.88 11.33
CA LEU A 114 -1.41 12.27 11.66
C LEU A 114 -0.95 12.70 13.07
N THR A 115 0.00 11.99 13.69
CA THR A 115 0.53 12.36 15.01
C THR A 115 1.64 13.40 14.94
N ASN A 116 2.30 13.56 13.77
CA ASN A 116 3.37 14.49 13.51
C ASN A 116 2.96 15.68 12.61
N ILE A 117 1.65 15.85 12.34
CA ILE A 117 1.12 16.92 11.50
C ILE A 117 0.95 18.22 12.28
N SER A 118 1.34 19.35 11.68
CA SER A 118 1.17 20.68 12.24
C SER A 118 0.05 21.46 11.55
N LYS A 119 -0.37 22.57 12.14
CA LYS A 119 -1.33 23.51 11.50
C LYS A 119 -0.79 24.03 10.15
N TYR A 120 0.51 24.30 10.07
CA TYR A 120 1.17 24.71 8.83
C TYR A 120 1.05 23.63 7.74
N ASP A 121 1.26 22.36 8.12
CA ASP A 121 1.11 21.25 7.17
C ASP A 121 -0.32 21.14 6.64
N ILE A 122 -1.33 21.25 7.50
CA ILE A 122 -2.74 21.21 7.07
C ILE A 122 -3.05 22.34 6.09
N GLN A 123 -2.58 23.56 6.37
CA GLN A 123 -2.74 24.69 5.46
C GLN A 123 -2.01 24.48 4.14
N ARG A 124 -0.78 23.92 4.19
CA ARG A 124 0.03 23.59 3.02
C ARG A 124 -0.64 22.51 2.16
N ILE A 125 -1.13 21.44 2.78
CA ILE A 125 -1.87 20.36 2.11
C ILE A 125 -3.09 20.94 1.38
N GLY A 126 -3.88 21.80 2.04
CA GLY A 126 -5.03 22.45 1.43
C GLY A 126 -4.66 23.38 0.28
N ARG A 127 -3.64 24.23 0.45
CA ARG A 127 -3.15 25.16 -0.57
C ARG A 127 -2.68 24.44 -1.83
N LEU A 128 -1.94 23.35 -1.67
CA LEU A 128 -1.41 22.53 -2.78
C LEU A 128 -2.41 21.47 -3.26
N LYS A 129 -3.60 21.40 -2.66
CA LYS A 129 -4.65 20.43 -3.01
C LYS A 129 -4.15 18.97 -3.04
N LEU A 130 -3.36 18.59 -2.01
CA LEU A 130 -2.80 17.24 -1.91
C LEU A 130 -3.89 16.24 -1.49
N SER A 131 -4.69 15.81 -2.43
CA SER A 131 -5.85 14.94 -2.25
C SER A 131 -5.84 13.82 -3.30
N PRO A 132 -6.20 12.57 -2.94
CA PRO A 132 -6.58 12.12 -1.60
C PRO A 132 -5.38 11.88 -0.67
N LEU A 133 -5.66 11.81 0.65
CA LEU A 133 -4.72 11.32 1.65
C LEU A 133 -5.21 10.00 2.26
N TYR A 134 -4.26 9.18 2.71
CA TYR A 134 -4.52 7.88 3.32
C TYR A 134 -4.15 7.94 4.81
N VAL A 135 -5.07 7.56 5.70
CA VAL A 135 -4.90 7.78 7.15
C VAL A 135 -5.15 6.50 7.95
N SER A 136 -4.17 6.12 8.75
CA SER A 136 -4.25 5.06 9.78
C SER A 136 -5.00 5.58 11.00
N VAL A 137 -6.31 5.31 11.05
CA VAL A 137 -7.18 5.76 12.17
C VAL A 137 -7.16 4.78 13.32
N HIS A 138 -7.47 3.52 13.04
CA HIS A 138 -7.62 2.35 13.92
C HIS A 138 -8.72 2.51 14.98
N THR A 139 -8.81 3.66 15.64
CA THR A 139 -9.91 4.02 16.54
C THR A 139 -10.08 5.53 16.64
N THR A 140 -11.33 6.00 16.82
CA THR A 140 -11.68 7.40 17.07
C THR A 140 -11.72 7.74 18.56
N ASP A 141 -11.69 6.72 19.46
CA ASP A 141 -11.60 6.96 20.89
C ASP A 141 -10.21 7.55 21.24
N PRO A 142 -10.16 8.80 21.79
CA PRO A 142 -8.88 9.47 22.02
C PRO A 142 -7.99 8.77 23.05
N LYS A 143 -8.58 8.16 24.09
CA LYS A 143 -7.82 7.47 25.14
C LYS A 143 -7.24 6.16 24.60
N LEU A 144 -8.07 5.38 23.90
CA LEU A 144 -7.65 4.14 23.28
C LEU A 144 -6.56 4.40 22.23
N ARG A 145 -6.75 5.44 21.39
CA ARG A 145 -5.79 5.76 20.34
C ARG A 145 -4.42 6.18 20.90
N ARG A 146 -4.37 7.03 21.95
CA ARG A 146 -3.11 7.35 22.65
C ARG A 146 -2.42 6.11 23.19
N ARG A 147 -3.18 5.18 23.76
CA ARG A 147 -2.64 3.94 24.30
C ARG A 147 -2.00 3.07 23.22
N ILE A 148 -2.69 2.82 22.10
CA ILE A 148 -2.19 1.90 21.04
C ILE A 148 -1.08 2.50 20.20
N PHE A 149 -1.02 3.84 20.06
CA PHE A 149 0.06 4.55 19.36
C PHE A 149 1.23 4.91 20.30
N LYS A 150 1.03 4.83 21.61
CA LYS A 150 1.97 5.32 22.64
C LYS A 150 2.39 6.78 22.39
N ASN A 151 1.44 7.62 22.02
CA ASN A 151 1.66 9.00 21.61
C ASN A 151 0.44 9.87 21.99
N ASP A 152 0.65 10.91 22.78
CA ASP A 152 -0.44 11.78 23.27
C ASP A 152 -1.15 12.53 22.14
N LYS A 153 -0.41 12.92 21.09
CA LYS A 153 -0.98 13.60 19.91
C LYS A 153 -1.95 12.71 19.13
N ALA A 154 -1.86 11.37 19.29
CA ALA A 154 -2.75 10.43 18.62
C ALA A 154 -4.24 10.64 18.95
N GLY A 155 -4.55 11.24 20.11
CA GLY A 155 -5.93 11.55 20.50
C GLY A 155 -6.62 12.64 19.67
N LEU A 156 -5.89 13.37 18.83
CA LEU A 156 -6.41 14.50 18.04
C LEU A 156 -6.97 14.09 16.67
N ILE A 157 -7.11 12.79 16.40
CA ILE A 157 -7.42 12.27 15.07
C ILE A 157 -8.66 12.90 14.44
N MET A 158 -9.78 12.98 15.16
CA MET A 158 -11.03 13.53 14.61
C MET A 158 -10.88 15.02 14.28
N GLN A 159 -10.15 15.77 15.08
CA GLN A 159 -9.86 17.19 14.82
C GLN A 159 -9.02 17.35 13.55
N HIS A 160 -7.98 16.52 13.37
CA HIS A 160 -7.13 16.59 12.17
C HIS A 160 -7.89 16.16 10.91
N LEU A 161 -8.73 15.11 10.98
CA LEU A 161 -9.58 14.69 9.86
C LEU A 161 -10.54 15.81 9.46
N SER A 162 -11.26 16.41 10.40
CA SER A 162 -12.15 17.56 10.12
C SER A 162 -11.40 18.71 9.48
N SER A 163 -10.24 19.09 10.04
CA SER A 163 -9.45 20.21 9.51
C SER A 163 -8.94 19.94 8.08
N LEU A 164 -8.58 18.71 7.73
CA LEU A 164 -8.21 18.35 6.36
C LEU A 164 -9.42 18.42 5.42
N ILE A 165 -10.58 17.93 5.86
CA ILE A 165 -11.83 17.95 5.08
C ILE A 165 -12.29 19.39 4.85
N ASP A 166 -12.19 20.26 5.85
CA ASP A 166 -12.51 21.69 5.72
C ASP A 166 -11.61 22.40 4.70
N ASN A 167 -10.42 21.83 4.42
CA ASN A 167 -9.52 22.26 3.36
C ASN A 167 -9.73 21.49 2.01
N ASN A 168 -10.90 20.84 1.85
CA ASN A 168 -11.29 20.09 0.63
C ASN A 168 -10.39 18.89 0.31
N ILE A 169 -9.84 18.22 1.32
CA ILE A 169 -9.04 17.02 1.17
C ILE A 169 -9.92 15.77 1.37
N ASN A 170 -9.97 14.91 0.37
CA ASN A 170 -10.58 13.59 0.46
C ASN A 170 -9.66 12.64 1.20
N ILE A 171 -10.24 11.77 2.03
CA ILE A 171 -9.47 10.89 2.91
C ILE A 171 -9.93 9.44 2.75
N HIS A 172 -8.96 8.54 2.61
CA HIS A 172 -9.14 7.10 2.74
C HIS A 172 -8.62 6.66 4.09
N CYS A 173 -9.49 6.08 4.93
CA CYS A 173 -9.14 5.64 6.28
C CYS A 173 -8.82 4.15 6.33
N GLN A 174 -7.90 3.77 7.23
CA GLN A 174 -7.63 2.37 7.55
C GLN A 174 -7.90 2.10 9.02
N ILE A 175 -8.53 0.95 9.29
CA ILE A 175 -8.74 0.40 10.63
C ILE A 175 -8.09 -0.97 10.68
N VAL A 176 -7.05 -1.12 11.50
CA VAL A 176 -6.47 -2.44 11.82
C VAL A 176 -7.26 -3.06 12.96
N VAL A 177 -7.83 -4.23 12.74
CA VAL A 177 -8.56 -5.01 13.76
C VAL A 177 -7.57 -5.77 14.62
N ILE A 178 -7.40 -5.29 15.85
CA ILE A 178 -6.60 -5.92 16.90
C ILE A 178 -7.58 -6.60 17.86
N PRO A 179 -7.57 -7.96 17.96
CA PRO A 179 -8.53 -8.69 18.80
C PRO A 179 -8.55 -8.21 20.25
N GLY A 180 -9.76 -7.90 20.77
CA GLY A 180 -9.96 -7.38 22.11
C GLY A 180 -9.63 -5.89 22.30
N VAL A 181 -9.21 -5.18 21.22
CA VAL A 181 -8.79 -3.77 21.31
C VAL A 181 -9.58 -2.88 20.34
N THR A 182 -9.46 -3.12 19.04
CA THR A 182 -10.10 -2.31 17.98
C THR A 182 -11.21 -3.08 17.25
N ASP A 183 -11.71 -4.16 17.82
CA ASP A 183 -12.82 -4.98 17.33
C ASP A 183 -14.16 -4.63 18.03
N GLY A 184 -15.21 -5.35 17.67
CA GLY A 184 -16.52 -5.28 18.32
C GLY A 184 -17.05 -3.86 18.47
N VAL A 185 -17.33 -3.44 19.71
CA VAL A 185 -17.92 -2.12 20.04
C VAL A 185 -17.00 -0.97 19.60
N ASN A 186 -15.68 -1.12 19.75
CA ASN A 186 -14.72 -0.10 19.33
C ASN A 186 -14.70 0.05 17.80
N LEU A 187 -14.77 -1.03 17.04
CA LEU A 187 -14.90 -0.98 15.59
C LEU A 187 -16.20 -0.32 15.16
N PHE A 188 -17.33 -0.72 15.78
CA PHE A 188 -18.64 -0.12 15.51
C PHE A 188 -18.62 1.40 15.74
N LYS A 189 -18.13 1.83 16.91
CA LYS A 189 -18.00 3.26 17.25
C LYS A 189 -17.13 3.99 16.24
N THR A 190 -15.97 3.45 15.91
CA THR A 190 -15.01 4.06 14.98
C THR A 190 -15.63 4.26 13.60
N ILE A 191 -16.29 3.25 13.04
CA ILE A 191 -16.97 3.36 11.74
C ILE A 191 -18.11 4.39 11.82
N THR A 192 -18.87 4.40 12.90
CA THR A 192 -19.97 5.36 13.11
C THR A 192 -19.43 6.80 13.12
N ASP A 193 -18.40 7.07 13.92
CA ASP A 193 -17.80 8.41 14.02
C ASP A 193 -17.24 8.87 12.65
N LEU A 194 -16.47 8.03 11.98
CA LEU A 194 -15.92 8.35 10.66
C LEU A 194 -17.01 8.59 9.61
N SER A 195 -18.14 7.88 9.73
CA SER A 195 -19.25 8.04 8.78
C SER A 195 -19.93 9.40 8.86
N THR A 196 -19.80 10.11 9.98
CA THR A 196 -20.31 11.48 10.11
C THR A 196 -19.55 12.48 9.24
N LEU A 197 -18.34 12.15 8.83
CA LEU A 197 -17.46 12.98 8.00
C LEU A 197 -17.60 12.68 6.48
N TYR A 198 -18.59 11.87 6.09
CA TYR A 198 -18.89 11.65 4.66
C TYR A 198 -19.43 12.97 4.03
N PRO A 199 -19.05 13.37 2.78
CA PRO A 199 -18.23 12.62 1.81
C PRO A 199 -16.71 12.85 1.93
N GLY A 200 -16.23 13.71 2.81
CA GLY A 200 -14.80 13.99 2.96
C GLY A 200 -13.98 12.73 3.29
N ILE A 201 -14.54 11.79 4.08
CA ILE A 201 -14.03 10.44 4.15
C ILE A 201 -14.66 9.63 3.02
N SER A 202 -13.86 9.34 2.00
CA SER A 202 -14.28 8.64 0.78
C SER A 202 -14.39 7.13 0.98
N SER A 203 -13.53 6.52 1.79
CA SER A 203 -13.61 5.09 2.10
C SER A 203 -12.91 4.71 3.41
N ILE A 204 -13.34 3.60 3.99
CA ILE A 204 -12.76 3.00 5.20
C ILE A 204 -12.39 1.54 4.87
N GLY A 205 -11.08 1.24 4.90
CA GLY A 205 -10.56 -0.12 4.78
C GLY A 205 -10.39 -0.75 6.17
N VAL A 206 -11.00 -1.90 6.38
CA VAL A 206 -10.86 -2.67 7.62
C VAL A 206 -9.99 -3.88 7.34
N VAL A 207 -8.82 -3.96 7.99
CA VAL A 207 -7.81 -4.99 7.74
C VAL A 207 -7.48 -5.74 9.03
N PRO A 208 -7.12 -7.03 8.99
CA PRO A 208 -6.69 -7.75 10.17
C PRO A 208 -5.28 -7.32 10.57
N VAL A 209 -4.97 -7.39 11.87
CA VAL A 209 -3.61 -7.14 12.35
C VAL A 209 -2.64 -8.17 11.79
N GLY A 210 -1.52 -7.71 11.23
CA GLY A 210 -0.39 -8.54 10.83
C GLY A 210 0.48 -8.90 12.04
N LYS A 211 0.84 -10.18 12.19
CA LYS A 211 1.69 -10.67 13.27
C LYS A 211 2.85 -11.47 12.72
N THR A 212 4.07 -11.09 13.07
CA THR A 212 5.26 -11.91 12.83
C THR A 212 5.61 -12.72 14.09
N LYS A 213 6.47 -13.72 13.97
CA LYS A 213 6.98 -14.48 15.12
C LYS A 213 7.79 -13.63 16.12
N HIS A 214 8.17 -12.42 15.73
CA HIS A 214 8.94 -11.48 16.57
C HIS A 214 8.03 -10.56 17.41
N ILE A 215 6.71 -10.58 17.19
CA ILE A 215 5.70 -9.85 17.97
C ILE A 215 4.86 -10.88 18.73
N ASN A 216 5.07 -11.03 20.04
CA ASN A 216 4.34 -12.02 20.86
C ASN A 216 3.10 -11.45 21.54
N SER A 217 2.98 -10.12 21.68
CA SER A 217 1.98 -9.44 22.50
C SER A 217 0.58 -9.37 21.87
N ILE A 218 0.43 -9.66 20.57
CA ILE A 218 -0.82 -9.44 19.85
C ILE A 218 -1.44 -10.77 19.43
N PRO A 219 -2.72 -11.03 19.78
CA PRO A 219 -3.44 -12.20 19.29
C PRO A 219 -3.79 -12.05 17.80
N MET A 220 -3.87 -13.17 17.09
CA MET A 220 -4.32 -13.19 15.70
C MET A 220 -5.85 -13.15 15.61
N VAL A 221 -6.34 -12.58 14.51
CA VAL A 221 -7.77 -12.65 14.17
C VAL A 221 -8.17 -14.12 13.96
N SER A 222 -9.05 -14.63 14.81
CA SER A 222 -9.60 -15.98 14.70
C SER A 222 -10.70 -16.05 13.65
N ARG A 223 -11.05 -17.26 13.19
CA ARG A 223 -12.20 -17.49 12.28
C ARG A 223 -13.49 -16.89 12.83
N LYS A 224 -13.77 -17.11 14.11
CA LYS A 224 -14.98 -16.58 14.78
C LYS A 224 -15.00 -15.05 14.82
N LEU A 225 -13.84 -14.42 15.09
CA LEU A 225 -13.75 -12.97 15.06
C LEU A 225 -13.89 -12.42 13.63
N ALA A 226 -13.28 -13.09 12.64
CA ALA A 226 -13.43 -12.71 11.24
C ALA A 226 -14.91 -12.71 10.82
N GLN A 227 -15.67 -13.75 11.17
CA GLN A 227 -17.10 -13.85 10.90
C GLN A 227 -17.91 -12.72 11.56
N LYS A 228 -17.62 -12.41 12.84
CA LYS A 228 -18.28 -11.30 13.55
C LYS A 228 -17.94 -9.95 12.92
N THR A 229 -16.68 -9.74 12.53
CA THR A 229 -16.22 -8.50 11.88
C THR A 229 -16.91 -8.33 10.51
N ILE A 230 -17.04 -9.42 9.73
CA ILE A 230 -17.75 -9.40 8.44
C ILE A 230 -19.19 -8.98 8.67
N SER A 231 -19.92 -9.63 9.59
CA SER A 231 -21.34 -9.30 9.86
C SER A 231 -21.52 -7.83 10.21
N LEU A 232 -20.66 -7.28 11.08
CA LEU A 232 -20.72 -5.88 11.50
C LEU A 232 -20.46 -4.92 10.32
N VAL A 233 -19.39 -5.15 9.56
CA VAL A 233 -19.01 -4.24 8.46
C VAL A 233 -20.01 -4.30 7.31
N GLU A 234 -20.56 -5.49 6.98
CA GLU A 234 -21.58 -5.62 5.94
C GLU A 234 -22.87 -4.88 6.25
N GLU A 235 -23.25 -4.74 7.54
CA GLU A 235 -24.38 -3.90 7.92
C GLU A 235 -24.15 -2.43 7.57
N PHE A 236 -22.97 -1.90 7.89
CA PHE A 236 -22.60 -0.54 7.49
C PHE A 236 -22.57 -0.40 5.98
N HIS A 237 -21.91 -1.32 5.29
CA HIS A 237 -21.82 -1.31 3.84
C HIS A 237 -23.22 -1.26 3.17
N LYS A 238 -24.16 -2.11 3.62
CA LYS A 238 -25.56 -2.13 3.14
C LYS A 238 -26.27 -0.80 3.41
N LYS A 239 -26.12 -0.23 4.63
CA LYS A 239 -26.72 1.07 4.99
C LYS A 239 -26.18 2.20 4.11
N PHE A 240 -24.87 2.24 3.86
CA PHE A 240 -24.25 3.24 2.99
C PHE A 240 -24.69 3.10 1.53
N ARG A 241 -24.70 1.88 0.99
CA ARG A 241 -25.20 1.64 -0.37
C ARG A 241 -26.65 2.07 -0.55
N LYS A 242 -27.49 1.83 0.44
CA LYS A 242 -28.90 2.27 0.40
C LYS A 242 -29.01 3.80 0.37
N LYS A 243 -28.21 4.49 1.21
CA LYS A 243 -28.30 5.94 1.39
C LYS A 243 -27.52 6.74 0.34
N TYR A 244 -26.30 6.31 0.00
CA TYR A 244 -25.34 7.11 -0.77
C TYR A 244 -24.92 6.43 -2.08
N LYS A 245 -25.45 5.23 -2.41
CA LYS A 245 -25.10 4.42 -3.58
C LYS A 245 -23.64 3.95 -3.62
N THR A 246 -22.88 4.16 -2.57
CA THR A 246 -21.50 3.68 -2.37
C THR A 246 -21.39 2.81 -1.12
N GLY A 247 -20.41 1.92 -1.08
CA GLY A 247 -20.16 1.04 0.07
C GLY A 247 -19.49 1.73 1.26
N MET A 248 -18.67 2.71 1.05
CA MET A 248 -17.81 3.43 2.00
C MET A 248 -16.90 2.55 2.86
N VAL A 249 -17.41 1.47 3.48
CA VAL A 249 -16.65 0.58 4.38
C VAL A 249 -16.41 -0.76 3.72
N TYR A 250 -15.16 -1.21 3.68
CA TYR A 250 -14.72 -2.41 2.99
C TYR A 250 -13.78 -3.25 3.84
N LEU A 251 -13.88 -4.58 3.72
CA LEU A 251 -13.03 -5.56 4.42
C LEU A 251 -11.93 -6.08 3.52
N ALA A 252 -10.74 -6.29 4.08
CA ALA A 252 -9.69 -7.03 3.40
C ALA A 252 -10.15 -8.46 3.06
N ASP A 253 -9.74 -8.94 1.89
CA ASP A 253 -10.08 -10.28 1.39
C ASP A 253 -9.69 -11.38 2.38
N GLU A 254 -8.66 -11.13 3.20
CA GLU A 254 -8.19 -12.04 4.24
C GLU A 254 -9.29 -12.37 5.27
N PHE A 255 -10.21 -11.45 5.58
CA PHE A 255 -11.32 -11.74 6.49
C PHE A 255 -12.23 -12.82 5.94
N TYR A 256 -12.59 -12.72 4.66
CA TYR A 256 -13.45 -13.72 3.99
C TYR A 256 -12.76 -15.07 3.90
N ILE A 257 -11.48 -15.09 3.54
CA ILE A 257 -10.68 -16.32 3.46
C ILE A 257 -10.58 -16.98 4.84
N LYS A 258 -10.25 -16.23 5.91
CA LYS A 258 -10.20 -16.73 7.28
C LYS A 258 -11.56 -17.24 7.79
N ALA A 259 -12.65 -16.58 7.42
CA ALA A 259 -14.00 -16.97 7.78
C ALA A 259 -14.47 -18.22 7.02
N GLY A 260 -13.83 -18.58 5.91
CA GLY A 260 -14.28 -19.62 5.00
C GLY A 260 -15.50 -19.18 4.19
N LEU A 261 -15.63 -17.89 3.92
CA LEU A 261 -16.72 -17.29 3.17
C LEU A 261 -16.26 -16.91 1.74
N PRO A 262 -17.18 -16.89 0.76
CA PRO A 262 -16.84 -16.45 -0.60
C PRO A 262 -16.42 -14.98 -0.62
N ILE A 263 -15.49 -14.64 -1.51
CA ILE A 263 -15.10 -13.25 -1.78
C ILE A 263 -16.30 -12.53 -2.43
N PRO A 264 -16.69 -11.34 -1.96
CA PRO A 264 -17.81 -10.58 -2.53
C PRO A 264 -17.65 -10.33 -4.03
N GLU A 265 -18.76 -10.12 -4.74
CA GLU A 265 -18.75 -9.81 -6.17
C GLU A 265 -18.22 -8.39 -6.44
N ALA A 266 -17.77 -8.11 -7.67
CA ALA A 266 -17.10 -6.84 -8.03
C ALA A 266 -17.91 -5.58 -7.65
N GLN A 267 -19.23 -5.65 -7.75
CA GLN A 267 -20.14 -4.55 -7.41
C GLN A 267 -20.06 -4.14 -5.92
N TYR A 268 -19.61 -5.04 -5.03
CA TYR A 268 -19.38 -4.73 -3.62
C TYR A 268 -18.30 -3.67 -3.45
N TYR A 269 -17.24 -3.75 -4.25
CA TYR A 269 -16.04 -2.92 -4.10
C TYR A 269 -16.14 -1.57 -4.83
N GLY A 270 -17.13 -1.33 -5.69
CA GLY A 270 -17.19 -0.12 -6.53
C GLY A 270 -15.94 0.03 -7.37
N ASP A 271 -15.26 1.17 -7.25
CA ASP A 271 -14.00 1.49 -7.97
C ASP A 271 -12.76 0.90 -7.30
N PHE A 272 -12.91 0.01 -6.31
CA PHE A 272 -11.82 -0.61 -5.56
C PHE A 272 -10.91 0.41 -4.84
N PRO A 273 -11.44 1.35 -4.05
CA PRO A 273 -10.69 2.49 -3.50
C PRO A 273 -9.61 2.12 -2.48
N GLN A 274 -9.61 0.87 -2.02
CA GLN A 274 -8.69 0.36 -0.99
C GLN A 274 -7.89 -0.85 -1.49
N TYR A 275 -7.65 -0.94 -2.80
CA TYR A 275 -7.02 -2.10 -3.43
C TYR A 275 -5.68 -2.48 -2.80
N GLU A 276 -4.81 -1.48 -2.55
CA GLU A 276 -3.49 -1.69 -1.94
C GLU A 276 -3.53 -2.21 -0.50
N ASN A 277 -4.69 -2.11 0.17
CA ASN A 277 -4.95 -2.72 1.47
C ASN A 277 -5.38 -4.20 1.40
N GLY A 278 -5.26 -4.85 0.24
CA GLY A 278 -5.72 -6.22 0.04
C GLY A 278 -7.24 -6.35 0.02
N ILE A 279 -7.94 -5.29 -0.43
CA ILE A 279 -9.40 -5.23 -0.51
C ILE A 279 -9.83 -5.36 -1.97
N GLY A 280 -10.40 -6.50 -2.32
CA GLY A 280 -10.86 -6.79 -3.68
C GLY A 280 -9.77 -7.31 -4.63
N MET A 281 -8.55 -7.55 -4.16
CA MET A 281 -7.48 -8.15 -4.98
C MET A 281 -7.87 -9.55 -5.46
N ALA A 282 -8.37 -10.39 -4.55
CA ALA A 282 -8.85 -11.72 -4.88
C ALA A 282 -10.01 -11.67 -5.89
N ARG A 283 -10.92 -10.69 -5.76
CA ARG A 283 -12.02 -10.52 -6.71
C ARG A 283 -11.53 -10.17 -8.11
N LYS A 284 -10.62 -9.22 -8.26
CA LYS A 284 -10.03 -8.90 -9.57
C LYS A 284 -9.39 -10.13 -10.19
N PHE A 285 -8.58 -10.87 -9.42
CA PHE A 285 -7.94 -12.10 -9.89
C PHE A 285 -8.95 -13.17 -10.31
N ILE A 286 -10.03 -13.40 -9.53
CA ILE A 286 -11.11 -14.32 -9.90
C ILE A 286 -11.79 -13.89 -11.21
N ASN A 287 -12.03 -12.59 -11.39
CA ASN A 287 -12.66 -12.07 -12.59
C ASN A 287 -11.74 -12.25 -13.82
N GLU A 288 -10.45 -12.04 -13.67
CA GLU A 288 -9.47 -12.31 -14.74
C GLU A 288 -9.45 -13.81 -15.11
N ILE A 289 -9.51 -14.73 -14.12
CA ILE A 289 -9.61 -16.17 -14.38
C ILE A 289 -10.90 -16.49 -15.18
N LYS A 290 -12.03 -15.91 -14.77
CA LYS A 290 -13.32 -16.13 -15.47
C LYS A 290 -13.29 -15.63 -16.91
N ALA A 291 -12.60 -14.51 -17.15
CA ALA A 291 -12.47 -13.89 -18.47
C ALA A 291 -11.47 -14.63 -19.41
N LEU A 292 -10.72 -15.60 -18.90
CA LEU A 292 -9.82 -16.38 -19.73
C LEU A 292 -10.61 -17.24 -20.73
N ASN A 293 -10.37 -16.96 -22.00
CA ASN A 293 -10.85 -17.73 -23.16
C ASN A 293 -9.62 -18.15 -23.95
N ASN A 294 -9.72 -18.85 -25.02
CA ASN A 294 -8.69 -19.25 -26.00
C ASN A 294 -7.25 -18.78 -25.72
N THR A 295 -6.54 -19.43 -24.82
CA THR A 295 -5.11 -19.19 -24.57
C THR A 295 -4.30 -20.11 -25.48
N LYS A 296 -3.13 -19.65 -25.96
CA LYS A 296 -2.19 -20.50 -26.69
C LYS A 296 -1.82 -21.72 -25.84
N LYS A 297 -1.51 -22.84 -26.51
CA LYS A 297 -1.04 -24.04 -25.81
C LYS A 297 0.25 -23.76 -25.04
N ILE A 298 0.27 -24.22 -23.81
CA ILE A 298 1.40 -24.14 -22.88
C ILE A 298 2.04 -25.52 -22.84
N LYS A 299 3.35 -25.59 -23.12
CA LYS A 299 4.12 -26.84 -23.11
C LYS A 299 5.14 -26.79 -22.00
N GLY A 300 5.29 -27.88 -21.26
CA GLY A 300 6.28 -27.98 -20.19
C GLY A 300 5.65 -28.26 -18.84
N LYS A 301 6.49 -28.38 -17.81
CA LYS A 301 6.11 -28.62 -16.42
C LYS A 301 6.45 -27.39 -15.58
N PHE A 302 5.49 -26.90 -14.82
CA PHE A 302 5.57 -25.64 -14.10
C PHE A 302 5.29 -25.82 -12.63
N LEU A 303 6.05 -25.10 -11.80
CA LEU A 303 5.80 -24.95 -10.39
C LEU A 303 5.44 -23.50 -10.10
N ILE A 304 4.26 -23.24 -9.55
CA ILE A 304 3.87 -21.91 -9.07
C ILE A 304 3.97 -21.91 -7.55
N LEU A 305 4.84 -21.07 -7.00
CA LEU A 305 5.00 -20.90 -5.56
C LEU A 305 4.26 -19.65 -5.09
N THR A 306 3.60 -19.74 -3.94
CA THR A 306 2.78 -18.64 -3.43
C THR A 306 2.63 -18.66 -1.91
N GLY A 307 2.04 -17.62 -1.35
CA GLY A 307 1.59 -17.59 0.04
C GLY A 307 0.29 -18.36 0.25
N ARG A 308 0.04 -18.80 1.48
CA ARG A 308 -1.15 -19.61 1.81
C ARG A 308 -2.48 -18.93 1.46
N LEU A 309 -2.56 -17.60 1.56
CA LEU A 309 -3.79 -16.86 1.22
C LEU A 309 -4.12 -16.90 -0.28
N ALA A 310 -3.11 -16.90 -1.14
CA ALA A 310 -3.31 -16.87 -2.59
C ALA A 310 -3.46 -18.27 -3.21
N LEU A 311 -3.08 -19.33 -2.49
CA LEU A 311 -3.13 -20.71 -2.98
C LEU A 311 -4.47 -21.11 -3.60
N PRO A 312 -5.65 -20.88 -2.97
CA PRO A 312 -6.95 -21.29 -3.53
C PRO A 312 -7.23 -20.66 -4.89
N PHE A 313 -6.77 -19.43 -5.11
CA PHE A 313 -7.01 -18.69 -6.35
C PHE A 313 -6.08 -19.17 -7.48
N LEU A 314 -4.83 -19.49 -7.19
CA LEU A 314 -3.91 -20.06 -8.17
C LEU A 314 -4.29 -21.51 -8.54
N GLU A 315 -4.83 -22.28 -7.59
CA GLU A 315 -5.44 -23.56 -7.88
C GLU A 315 -6.69 -23.42 -8.79
N GLN A 316 -7.46 -22.34 -8.62
CA GLN A 316 -8.57 -22.04 -9.52
C GLN A 316 -8.07 -21.68 -10.93
N LEU A 317 -6.97 -20.92 -11.05
CA LEU A 317 -6.33 -20.61 -12.32
C LEU A 317 -5.85 -21.90 -13.02
N LYS A 318 -5.13 -22.78 -12.31
CA LYS A 318 -4.69 -24.07 -12.80
C LYS A 318 -5.86 -24.86 -13.41
N ARG A 319 -6.93 -25.08 -12.62
CA ARG A 319 -8.13 -25.80 -13.09
C ARG A 319 -8.78 -25.14 -14.32
N ARG A 320 -8.74 -23.81 -14.41
CA ARG A 320 -9.27 -23.10 -15.58
C ARG A 320 -8.44 -23.34 -16.82
N LEU A 321 -7.11 -23.32 -16.73
CA LEU A 321 -6.18 -23.60 -17.85
C LEU A 321 -6.31 -25.05 -18.33
N GLU A 322 -6.39 -26.01 -17.42
CA GLU A 322 -6.63 -27.42 -17.73
C GLU A 322 -7.99 -27.64 -18.42
N LYS A 323 -9.07 -27.01 -17.90
CA LYS A 323 -10.41 -27.06 -18.52
C LYS A 323 -10.43 -26.48 -19.93
N LEU A 324 -9.68 -25.42 -20.18
CA LEU A 324 -9.55 -24.82 -21.51
C LEU A 324 -8.64 -25.63 -22.43
N ARG A 325 -8.05 -26.73 -21.95
CA ARG A 325 -7.05 -27.55 -22.66
C ARG A 325 -5.85 -26.74 -23.15
N CYS A 326 -5.53 -25.66 -22.43
CA CYS A 326 -4.34 -24.86 -22.72
C CYS A 326 -3.07 -25.54 -22.26
N ILE A 327 -3.18 -26.40 -21.26
CA ILE A 327 -2.09 -27.22 -20.70
C ILE A 327 -2.60 -28.62 -20.39
N GLU A 328 -1.72 -29.60 -20.40
CA GLU A 328 -2.03 -30.97 -20.00
C GLU A 328 -2.19 -31.07 -18.48
N ASN A 329 -3.14 -31.90 -18.04
CA ASN A 329 -3.39 -32.13 -16.62
C ASN A 329 -2.12 -32.63 -15.90
N GLY A 330 -1.83 -32.04 -14.75
CA GLY A 330 -0.66 -32.39 -13.96
C GLY A 330 0.67 -31.74 -14.39
N ASN A 331 0.65 -30.86 -15.40
CA ASN A 331 1.82 -30.09 -15.81
C ASN A 331 2.01 -28.76 -15.06
N ILE A 332 1.03 -28.34 -14.26
CA ILE A 332 1.18 -27.24 -13.31
C ILE A 332 0.99 -27.79 -11.89
N ASP A 333 1.97 -27.53 -11.04
CA ASP A 333 1.83 -27.71 -9.60
C ASP A 333 1.80 -26.33 -8.94
N VAL A 334 0.92 -26.17 -7.95
CA VAL A 334 0.81 -24.93 -7.15
C VAL A 334 1.10 -25.29 -5.69
N LEU A 335 2.10 -24.66 -5.10
CA LEU A 335 2.49 -24.93 -3.70
C LEU A 335 2.50 -23.65 -2.87
N ALA A 336 1.93 -23.74 -1.68
CA ALA A 336 2.11 -22.71 -0.67
C ALA A 336 3.47 -22.86 0.01
N VAL A 337 4.20 -21.77 0.11
CA VAL A 337 5.48 -21.70 0.81
C VAL A 337 5.23 -21.37 2.28
N ASP A 338 5.81 -22.16 3.18
CA ASP A 338 5.82 -21.85 4.61
C ASP A 338 6.77 -20.70 4.89
N ASN A 339 6.23 -19.62 5.44
CA ASN A 339 7.02 -18.46 5.82
C ASN A 339 7.68 -18.69 7.18
N LEU A 340 8.87 -19.27 7.18
CA LEU A 340 9.64 -19.46 8.42
C LEU A 340 10.43 -18.20 8.81
N PHE A 341 10.63 -17.29 7.87
CA PHE A 341 11.33 -16.03 8.11
C PHE A 341 10.55 -15.13 9.08
N PHE A 342 9.28 -14.85 8.76
CA PHE A 342 8.40 -14.07 9.63
C PHE A 342 7.51 -14.90 10.55
N GLY A 343 7.40 -16.19 10.31
CA GLY A 343 6.47 -17.09 10.99
C GLY A 343 5.23 -17.40 10.15
N ASN A 344 4.63 -18.58 10.39
CA ASN A 344 3.48 -19.09 9.63
C ASN A 344 2.20 -18.24 9.72
N SER A 345 2.18 -17.24 10.58
CA SER A 345 1.12 -16.24 10.68
C SER A 345 1.13 -15.23 9.52
N VAL A 346 2.29 -15.04 8.88
CA VAL A 346 2.45 -14.19 7.70
C VAL A 346 2.21 -15.04 6.46
N THR A 347 1.05 -14.88 5.85
CA THR A 347 0.51 -15.75 4.80
C THR A 347 0.46 -15.10 3.41
N VAL A 348 0.84 -13.83 3.31
CA VAL A 348 0.87 -13.06 2.07
C VAL A 348 2.09 -13.42 1.22
N SER A 349 1.91 -13.45 -0.09
CA SER A 349 2.93 -13.92 -1.04
C SER A 349 4.17 -13.03 -1.13
N GLY A 350 3.99 -11.70 -1.06
CA GLY A 350 5.09 -10.72 -1.19
C GLY A 350 6.07 -10.66 -0.02
N LEU A 351 5.76 -11.32 1.11
CA LEU A 351 6.60 -11.35 2.31
C LEU A 351 7.31 -12.70 2.52
N ILE A 352 7.36 -13.54 1.50
CA ILE A 352 8.11 -14.81 1.55
C ILE A 352 9.59 -14.51 1.28
N SER A 353 10.47 -15.07 2.11
CA SER A 353 11.92 -14.89 1.98
C SER A 353 12.52 -15.76 0.86
N GLY A 354 13.67 -15.33 0.33
CA GLY A 354 14.44 -16.13 -0.62
C GLY A 354 14.83 -17.51 -0.05
N ALA A 355 15.19 -17.55 1.23
CA ALA A 355 15.49 -18.80 1.93
C ALA A 355 14.28 -19.76 1.98
N ASP A 356 13.07 -19.23 2.18
CA ASP A 356 11.86 -20.03 2.22
C ASP A 356 11.49 -20.59 0.85
N PHE A 357 11.68 -19.81 -0.22
CA PHE A 357 11.53 -20.31 -1.59
C PHE A 357 12.53 -21.42 -1.90
N VAL A 358 13.84 -21.21 -1.66
CA VAL A 358 14.89 -22.20 -1.91
C VAL A 358 14.59 -23.50 -1.17
N ARG A 359 14.22 -23.43 0.11
CA ARG A 359 13.87 -24.60 0.90
C ARG A 359 12.66 -25.36 0.33
N THR A 360 11.66 -24.65 -0.19
CA THR A 360 10.48 -25.29 -0.76
C THR A 360 10.85 -25.97 -2.09
N ILE A 361 11.63 -25.31 -2.95
CA ILE A 361 12.10 -25.86 -4.21
C ILE A 361 12.96 -27.12 -3.99
N SER A 362 13.86 -27.09 -3.00
CA SER A 362 14.75 -28.24 -2.71
C SER A 362 14.03 -29.51 -2.23
N LYS A 363 12.80 -29.37 -1.75
CA LYS A 363 11.94 -30.49 -1.35
C LYS A 363 11.12 -31.09 -2.49
N CYS A 364 11.12 -30.44 -3.66
CA CYS A 364 10.37 -30.92 -4.81
C CYS A 364 11.16 -32.00 -5.53
N GLU A 365 10.65 -33.23 -5.54
CA GLU A 365 11.24 -34.36 -6.28
C GLU A 365 11.04 -34.24 -7.79
N LYS A 366 9.95 -33.61 -8.21
CA LYS A 366 9.59 -33.42 -9.62
C LYS A 366 10.46 -32.34 -10.25
N LYS A 367 10.91 -32.60 -11.49
CA LYS A 367 11.64 -31.61 -12.28
C LYS A 367 10.66 -30.69 -13.00
N TYR A 368 10.92 -29.38 -12.95
CA TYR A 368 10.13 -28.34 -13.60
C TYR A 368 10.99 -27.58 -14.61
N ASP A 369 10.39 -27.21 -15.72
CA ASP A 369 11.02 -26.39 -16.75
C ASP A 369 11.09 -24.91 -16.29
N ARG A 370 10.04 -24.45 -15.58
CA ARG A 370 10.01 -23.11 -14.98
C ARG A 370 9.38 -23.15 -13.59
N ILE A 371 9.85 -22.24 -12.75
CA ILE A 371 9.36 -22.01 -11.38
C ILE A 371 8.92 -20.57 -11.27
N ILE A 372 7.63 -20.36 -11.05
CA ILE A 372 7.03 -19.03 -11.01
C ILE A 372 6.89 -18.56 -9.57
N LEU A 373 7.53 -17.44 -9.26
CA LEU A 373 7.41 -16.77 -7.97
C LEU A 373 6.35 -15.65 -8.02
N PRO A 374 5.75 -15.29 -6.88
CA PRO A 374 4.74 -14.23 -6.85
C PRO A 374 5.35 -12.87 -7.18
N PRO A 375 4.55 -11.92 -7.72
CA PRO A 375 4.97 -10.54 -7.88
C PRO A 375 5.30 -9.93 -6.52
N THR A 376 6.11 -8.88 -6.49
CA THR A 376 6.52 -8.15 -5.26
C THR A 376 7.31 -8.93 -4.22
N CYS A 377 7.72 -10.19 -4.50
CA CYS A 377 8.59 -10.93 -3.57
C CYS A 377 10.05 -10.46 -3.61
N VAL A 378 10.45 -9.70 -4.64
CA VAL A 378 11.77 -9.07 -4.78
C VAL A 378 11.61 -7.56 -4.95
N ASN A 379 12.64 -6.80 -4.58
CA ASN A 379 12.74 -5.38 -4.87
C ASN A 379 13.30 -5.13 -6.29
N ASP A 380 13.44 -3.85 -6.69
CA ASP A 380 13.97 -3.44 -8.00
C ASP A 380 15.39 -3.96 -8.29
N SER A 381 16.16 -4.31 -7.24
CA SER A 381 17.49 -4.91 -7.36
C SER A 381 17.47 -6.45 -7.39
N GLY A 382 16.29 -7.09 -7.52
CA GLY A 382 16.11 -8.53 -7.53
C GLY A 382 16.37 -9.23 -6.18
N ARG A 383 16.40 -8.49 -5.06
CA ARG A 383 16.64 -9.04 -3.72
C ARG A 383 15.34 -9.30 -2.99
N PHE A 384 15.25 -10.46 -2.37
CA PHE A 384 14.17 -10.83 -1.46
C PHE A 384 14.20 -10.02 -0.15
N ILE A 385 13.19 -10.22 0.70
CA ILE A 385 13.08 -9.51 1.98
C ILE A 385 14.25 -9.83 2.95
N ASP A 386 14.84 -11.02 2.83
CA ASP A 386 16.02 -11.49 3.58
C ASP A 386 17.36 -11.16 2.91
N ASP A 387 17.36 -10.20 1.98
CA ASP A 387 18.50 -9.71 1.20
C ASP A 387 19.18 -10.76 0.29
N LYS A 388 18.63 -11.97 0.20
CA LYS A 388 19.11 -13.01 -0.71
C LYS A 388 18.70 -12.75 -2.14
N THR A 389 19.48 -13.33 -3.04
CA THR A 389 19.14 -13.52 -4.46
C THR A 389 19.12 -15.02 -4.75
N ILE A 390 18.34 -15.45 -5.74
CA ILE A 390 18.32 -16.85 -6.18
C ILE A 390 18.84 -16.87 -7.62
N ASN A 391 19.92 -17.61 -7.84
CA ASN A 391 20.51 -17.79 -9.15
C ASN A 391 20.08 -19.16 -9.72
N ASP A 392 18.90 -19.21 -10.32
CA ASP A 392 18.35 -20.39 -11.00
C ASP A 392 17.59 -19.91 -12.25
N ASN A 393 18.08 -20.28 -13.42
CA ASN A 393 17.54 -19.83 -14.72
C ASN A 393 16.09 -20.27 -14.98
N ARG A 394 15.56 -21.20 -14.20
CA ARG A 394 14.16 -21.63 -14.27
C ARG A 394 13.22 -20.70 -13.54
N ILE A 395 13.74 -19.85 -12.67
CA ILE A 395 12.93 -18.98 -11.80
C ILE A 395 12.54 -17.73 -12.53
N ILE A 396 11.24 -17.44 -12.51
CA ILE A 396 10.64 -16.22 -13.07
C ILE A 396 9.76 -15.59 -11.99
N VAL A 397 9.97 -14.30 -11.71
CA VAL A 397 9.04 -13.52 -10.88
C VAL A 397 7.88 -13.08 -11.76
N SER A 398 6.67 -13.50 -11.39
CA SER A 398 5.45 -13.19 -12.14
C SER A 398 5.12 -11.70 -12.11
N PRO A 399 4.62 -11.13 -13.20
CA PRO A 399 3.91 -9.86 -13.16
C PRO A 399 2.57 -9.94 -12.41
N HIS A 400 1.96 -8.78 -12.14
CA HIS A 400 0.75 -8.68 -11.31
C HIS A 400 -0.56 -9.18 -11.95
N ASN A 401 -0.60 -9.39 -13.26
CA ASN A 401 -1.83 -9.77 -13.96
C ASN A 401 -1.73 -11.18 -14.56
N ILE A 402 -2.88 -11.84 -14.71
CA ILE A 402 -2.94 -13.23 -15.20
C ILE A 402 -2.46 -13.36 -16.64
N LYS A 403 -2.68 -12.39 -17.52
CA LYS A 403 -2.25 -12.46 -18.92
C LYS A 403 -0.71 -12.55 -19.00
N GLU A 404 -0.03 -11.74 -18.22
CA GLU A 404 1.44 -11.76 -18.15
C GLU A 404 1.95 -13.02 -17.44
N LEU A 405 1.26 -13.46 -16.36
CA LEU A 405 1.57 -14.75 -15.73
C LEU A 405 1.50 -15.90 -16.73
N ILE A 406 0.49 -15.94 -17.59
CA ILE A 406 0.36 -16.97 -18.64
C ILE A 406 1.51 -16.89 -19.67
N LYS A 407 1.97 -15.69 -20.02
CA LYS A 407 3.17 -15.53 -20.87
C LYS A 407 4.43 -16.14 -20.23
N CYS A 408 4.56 -16.05 -18.89
CA CYS A 408 5.66 -16.73 -18.19
C CYS A 408 5.59 -18.26 -18.28
N LEU A 409 4.41 -18.83 -18.58
CA LEU A 409 4.22 -20.26 -18.81
C LEU A 409 4.41 -20.67 -20.29
N GLN A 410 4.46 -19.74 -21.22
CA GLN A 410 4.70 -19.96 -22.66
C GLN A 410 6.18 -19.85 -23.02
#